data_e5eee780927b1e6a617982e17a94b07e
#
_entry.id   e5eee780927b1e6a617982e17a94b07e
#
_cell.length_a   1.000
_cell.length_b   1.000
_cell.length_c   1.000
_cell.angle_alpha   90.00
_cell.angle_beta   90.00
_cell.angle_gamma   90.00
#
_symmetry.space_group_name_H-M   'P 1'
#
loop_
_entity.id
_entity.type
_entity.pdbx_description
1 polymer ?
#
loop_
_entity_poly.entity_id
_entity_poly.type
_entity_poly.pdbx_seq_one_letter_code
_entity_poly.pdbx_strand_id
1 'polypeptide(L)'
;GSYRDHRRPESVTFVSELISDLSRRDFTMNAIALSADGMLSDPFDGVQAIRERTIRCVGDPMLRFNEDALRMFRALRFSARLGFTIEYETVAAISECAPLAAELAPERVRDELEKILLTTRPETLGVAIKFGLLRRYIPGNGWASPNYADIASMTRKPLTRWVTFSIMLQKYGYIPSAHAFLEELRLDGRTLRCCADAEEMLKCEAPTDKLGWKKLLSRYGVDSVACAVAAYDVINGLNCEKEFKAVLKSGECFSLKHLAVSGDDLLSLGLKGPELGEMLKFLLDYVMEYPDNNKREILLELAKYSEES
;
A
#
# COMPACT_ATOMS: atom_id res chain seq x y z
N GLY A 1 2.65 -11.77 -33.66
CA GLY A 1 2.43 -13.11 -33.08
C GLY A 1 1.05 -13.22 -32.46
N SER A 2 0.43 -14.40 -32.51
CA SER A 2 -0.83 -14.68 -31.82
C SER A 2 -0.58 -15.04 -30.36
N TYR A 3 -1.55 -14.79 -29.48
CA TYR A 3 -1.46 -15.08 -28.06
C TYR A 3 -2.61 -15.99 -27.64
N ARG A 4 -2.33 -17.08 -26.92
CA ARG A 4 -3.36 -17.99 -26.36
C ARG A 4 -3.90 -17.53 -25.01
N ASP A 5 -3.08 -16.85 -24.30
CA ASP A 5 -3.42 -16.26 -23.01
C ASP A 5 -2.70 -14.92 -22.99
N HIS A 6 -3.32 -13.85 -22.59
CA HIS A 6 -2.77 -12.50 -22.61
C HIS A 6 -1.35 -12.35 -21.98
N ARG A 7 -0.66 -13.44 -21.72
CA ARG A 7 0.66 -13.53 -21.08
C ARG A 7 1.79 -14.12 -21.92
N ARG A 8 1.48 -14.96 -22.93
CA ARG A 8 2.54 -15.61 -23.74
C ARG A 8 2.13 -15.70 -25.21
N PRO A 9 3.00 -15.35 -26.15
CA PRO A 9 2.74 -15.56 -27.56
C PRO A 9 2.71 -17.06 -27.88
N GLU A 10 1.77 -17.49 -28.76
CA GLU A 10 1.70 -18.86 -29.29
C GLU A 10 2.91 -19.21 -30.16
N SER A 11 3.44 -18.19 -30.83
CA SER A 11 4.68 -18.30 -31.61
C SER A 11 5.48 -17.02 -31.48
N VAL A 12 6.79 -17.14 -31.29
CA VAL A 12 7.72 -16.02 -31.38
C VAL A 12 8.23 -15.95 -32.81
N THR A 13 7.65 -15.06 -33.60
CA THR A 13 8.24 -14.68 -34.89
C THR A 13 9.26 -13.59 -34.58
N PHE A 14 10.54 -13.85 -34.83
CA PHE A 14 11.58 -12.82 -34.75
C PHE A 14 11.32 -11.79 -35.83
N VAL A 15 10.73 -10.67 -35.41
CA VAL A 15 10.51 -9.52 -36.30
C VAL A 15 11.85 -8.82 -36.44
N SER A 16 12.47 -8.93 -37.61
CA SER A 16 13.77 -8.33 -37.93
C SER A 16 13.73 -6.81 -38.08
N GLU A 17 12.53 -6.20 -38.07
CA GLU A 17 12.37 -4.76 -38.29
C GLU A 17 12.15 -4.02 -36.97
N LEU A 18 13.13 -3.16 -36.61
CA LEU A 18 13.08 -2.29 -35.44
C LEU A 18 11.78 -1.47 -35.36
N ILE A 19 11.34 -0.91 -36.48
CA ILE A 19 10.10 -0.11 -36.54
C ILE A 19 8.88 -0.92 -36.10
N SER A 20 8.79 -2.18 -36.51
CA SER A 20 7.69 -3.07 -36.10
C SER A 20 7.72 -3.36 -34.59
N ASP A 21 8.90 -3.50 -33.99
CA ASP A 21 9.00 -3.64 -32.54
C ASP A 21 8.57 -2.35 -31.81
N LEU A 22 9.02 -1.21 -32.28
CA LEU A 22 8.67 0.10 -31.68
C LEU A 22 7.17 0.41 -31.85
N SER A 23 6.55 0.02 -32.97
CA SER A 23 5.13 0.28 -33.24
C SER A 23 4.15 -0.42 -32.31
N ARG A 24 4.54 -1.54 -31.66
CA ARG A 24 3.70 -2.28 -30.70
C ARG A 24 3.87 -1.83 -29.26
N ARG A 25 4.72 -0.84 -29.00
CA ARG A 25 4.92 -0.28 -27.66
C ARG A 25 3.73 0.56 -27.24
N ASP A 26 3.67 0.85 -25.93
CA ASP A 26 2.56 1.60 -25.34
C ASP A 26 2.58 3.10 -25.71
N PHE A 27 3.71 3.77 -25.41
CA PHE A 27 3.82 5.23 -25.56
C PHE A 27 5.05 5.59 -26.38
N THR A 28 4.94 6.73 -27.10
CA THR A 28 5.98 7.22 -27.99
C THR A 28 7.32 7.45 -27.28
N MET A 29 7.28 7.97 -26.04
CA MET A 29 8.47 8.15 -25.21
C MET A 29 9.20 6.83 -24.87
N ASN A 30 8.54 5.69 -25.00
CA ASN A 30 9.10 4.34 -24.81
C ASN A 30 9.41 3.65 -26.14
N ALA A 31 9.11 4.29 -27.28
CA ALA A 31 9.29 3.77 -28.63
C ALA A 31 10.48 4.40 -29.36
N ILE A 32 11.53 4.71 -28.60
CA ILE A 32 12.81 5.22 -29.05
C ILE A 32 13.86 4.11 -28.92
N ALA A 33 14.74 3.99 -29.90
CA ALA A 33 15.85 3.05 -29.86
C ALA A 33 17.19 3.76 -30.14
N LEU A 34 18.24 3.30 -29.47
CA LEU A 34 19.61 3.74 -29.70
C LEU A 34 20.42 2.52 -30.12
N SER A 35 21.06 2.63 -31.28
CA SER A 35 21.98 1.59 -31.78
C SER A 35 23.33 1.64 -31.07
N ALA A 36 24.10 0.56 -31.19
CA ALA A 36 25.42 0.46 -30.56
C ALA A 36 26.43 1.50 -31.04
N ASP A 37 26.28 1.99 -32.26
CA ASP A 37 27.09 3.08 -32.86
C ASP A 37 26.57 4.49 -32.54
N GLY A 38 25.51 4.59 -31.69
CA GLY A 38 24.98 5.85 -31.21
C GLY A 38 23.91 6.49 -32.12
N MET A 39 23.42 5.80 -33.14
CA MET A 39 22.34 6.31 -33.98
C MET A 39 21.00 6.18 -33.24
N LEU A 40 20.25 7.30 -33.17
CA LEU A 40 18.91 7.35 -32.59
C LEU A 40 17.86 7.04 -33.66
N SER A 41 16.95 6.11 -33.34
CA SER A 41 15.73 5.81 -34.11
C SER A 41 14.50 6.21 -33.31
N ASP A 42 13.76 7.20 -33.80
CA ASP A 42 12.55 7.75 -33.16
C ASP A 42 11.43 7.93 -34.19
N PRO A 43 10.86 6.82 -34.70
CA PRO A 43 9.84 6.87 -35.75
C PRO A 43 8.48 7.39 -35.31
N PHE A 44 8.28 7.61 -34.00
CA PHE A 44 6.98 8.00 -33.42
C PHE A 44 7.07 9.29 -32.60
N ASP A 45 8.08 10.14 -32.81
CA ASP A 45 8.27 11.42 -32.13
C ASP A 45 8.34 11.34 -30.60
N GLY A 46 8.95 10.27 -30.08
CA GLY A 46 9.09 10.05 -28.64
C GLY A 46 9.98 11.09 -27.96
N VAL A 47 11.04 11.55 -28.61
CA VAL A 47 11.90 12.65 -28.12
C VAL A 47 11.10 13.95 -27.99
N GLN A 48 10.21 14.25 -28.97
CA GLN A 48 9.36 15.41 -28.90
C GLN A 48 8.37 15.29 -27.74
N ALA A 49 7.72 14.12 -27.56
CA ALA A 49 6.81 13.86 -26.45
C ALA A 49 7.49 14.04 -25.08
N ILE A 50 8.77 13.64 -24.95
CA ILE A 50 9.56 13.87 -23.73
C ILE A 50 9.82 15.36 -23.50
N ARG A 51 10.17 16.14 -24.54
CA ARG A 51 10.39 17.58 -24.44
C ARG A 51 9.12 18.33 -24.04
N GLU A 52 7.97 17.92 -24.60
CA GLU A 52 6.64 18.47 -24.29
C GLU A 52 6.10 17.97 -22.95
N ARG A 53 6.78 17.00 -22.31
CA ARG A 53 6.31 16.34 -21.10
C ARG A 53 4.92 15.73 -21.27
N THR A 54 4.69 15.06 -22.39
CA THR A 54 3.40 14.51 -22.80
C THR A 54 3.50 12.98 -22.95
N ILE A 55 2.47 12.29 -22.45
CA ILE A 55 2.29 10.84 -22.64
C ILE A 55 1.34 10.66 -23.81
N ARG A 56 1.87 10.19 -24.93
CA ARG A 56 1.15 9.94 -26.17
C ARG A 56 1.27 8.46 -26.53
N CYS A 57 0.15 7.82 -26.90
CA CYS A 57 0.17 6.45 -27.41
C CYS A 57 0.95 6.36 -28.73
N VAL A 58 1.54 5.20 -28.99
CA VAL A 58 2.09 4.87 -30.30
C VAL A 58 0.93 4.52 -31.25
N GLY A 59 0.73 5.34 -32.30
CA GLY A 59 -0.38 5.18 -33.24
C GLY A 59 -1.75 5.46 -32.61
N ASP A 60 -2.76 4.67 -32.97
CA ASP A 60 -4.12 4.86 -32.46
C ASP A 60 -4.28 4.38 -31.02
N PRO A 61 -4.62 5.26 -30.05
CA PRO A 61 -4.81 4.90 -28.65
C PRO A 61 -5.90 3.83 -28.44
N MET A 62 -7.00 3.88 -29.23
CA MET A 62 -8.08 2.91 -29.14
C MET A 62 -7.59 1.49 -29.45
N LEU A 63 -6.82 1.34 -30.50
CA LEU A 63 -6.21 0.03 -30.86
C LEU A 63 -5.26 -0.44 -29.77
N ARG A 64 -4.42 0.46 -29.24
CA ARG A 64 -3.44 0.11 -28.18
C ARG A 64 -4.11 -0.38 -26.89
N PHE A 65 -5.21 0.25 -26.48
CA PHE A 65 -5.93 -0.15 -25.26
C PHE A 65 -6.77 -1.42 -25.46
N ASN A 66 -7.31 -1.66 -26.65
CA ASN A 66 -7.96 -2.92 -27.00
C ASN A 66 -6.98 -4.11 -27.05
N GLU A 67 -5.71 -3.89 -27.43
CA GLU A 67 -4.69 -4.94 -27.38
C GLU A 67 -4.29 -5.30 -25.95
N ASP A 68 -4.15 -4.33 -25.06
CA ASP A 68 -3.84 -4.51 -23.63
C ASP A 68 -4.37 -3.32 -22.82
N ALA A 69 -5.50 -3.56 -22.16
CA ALA A 69 -6.17 -2.56 -21.32
C ALA A 69 -5.29 -2.07 -20.15
N LEU A 70 -4.26 -2.85 -19.73
CA LEU A 70 -3.33 -2.39 -18.70
C LEU A 70 -2.56 -1.14 -19.10
N ARG A 71 -2.42 -0.87 -20.40
CA ARG A 71 -1.77 0.35 -20.90
C ARG A 71 -2.45 1.62 -20.38
N MET A 72 -3.75 1.60 -20.09
CA MET A 72 -4.46 2.73 -19.46
C MET A 72 -3.92 3.03 -18.06
N PHE A 73 -3.72 2.00 -17.22
CA PHE A 73 -3.08 2.17 -15.91
C PHE A 73 -1.62 2.60 -16.02
N ARG A 74 -0.90 2.10 -17.02
CA ARG A 74 0.48 2.50 -17.31
C ARG A 74 0.58 3.98 -17.68
N ALA A 75 -0.38 4.53 -18.46
CA ALA A 75 -0.45 5.96 -18.78
C ALA A 75 -0.55 6.80 -17.49
N LEU A 76 -1.47 6.43 -16.59
CA LEU A 76 -1.63 7.10 -15.30
C LEU A 76 -0.37 6.96 -14.43
N ARG A 77 0.24 5.79 -14.39
CA ARG A 77 1.49 5.56 -13.66
C ARG A 77 2.64 6.43 -14.17
N PHE A 78 2.81 6.53 -15.48
CA PHE A 78 3.85 7.39 -16.05
C PHE A 78 3.55 8.87 -15.77
N SER A 79 2.29 9.29 -15.84
CA SER A 79 1.87 10.64 -15.46
C SER A 79 2.21 10.92 -13.99
N ALA A 80 1.88 10.00 -13.07
CA ALA A 80 2.21 10.13 -11.65
C ALA A 80 3.72 10.19 -11.38
N ARG A 81 4.49 9.34 -12.09
CA ARG A 81 5.93 9.20 -11.86
C ARG A 81 6.75 10.34 -12.44
N LEU A 82 6.43 10.77 -13.67
CA LEU A 82 7.22 11.74 -14.43
C LEU A 82 6.67 13.17 -14.31
N GLY A 83 5.42 13.33 -13.86
CA GLY A 83 4.74 14.62 -13.87
C GLY A 83 4.36 15.08 -15.28
N PHE A 84 4.22 14.15 -16.22
CA PHE A 84 3.83 14.43 -17.59
C PHE A 84 2.31 14.48 -17.71
N THR A 85 1.79 15.31 -18.60
CA THR A 85 0.37 15.34 -18.98
C THR A 85 0.08 14.20 -19.95
N ILE A 86 -1.14 13.65 -19.90
CA ILE A 86 -1.59 12.69 -20.90
C ILE A 86 -2.25 13.48 -22.03
N GLU A 87 -1.88 13.16 -23.28
CA GLU A 87 -2.44 13.79 -24.47
C GLU A 87 -3.96 13.62 -24.54
N TYR A 88 -4.64 14.58 -25.15
CA TYR A 88 -6.11 14.63 -25.20
C TYR A 88 -6.72 13.38 -25.84
N GLU A 89 -6.22 12.96 -27.01
CA GLU A 89 -6.69 11.77 -27.73
C GLU A 89 -6.47 10.48 -26.90
N THR A 90 -5.33 10.40 -26.20
CA THR A 90 -5.02 9.29 -25.28
C THR A 90 -5.99 9.30 -24.09
N VAL A 91 -6.32 10.48 -23.53
CA VAL A 91 -7.31 10.61 -22.43
C VAL A 91 -8.71 10.21 -22.90
N ALA A 92 -9.12 10.66 -24.08
CA ALA A 92 -10.43 10.30 -24.66
C ALA A 92 -10.57 8.79 -24.83
N ALA A 93 -9.53 8.13 -25.37
CA ALA A 93 -9.48 6.69 -25.52
C ALA A 93 -9.48 5.94 -24.17
N ILE A 94 -8.81 6.46 -23.13
CA ILE A 94 -8.88 5.89 -21.77
C ILE A 94 -10.34 5.87 -21.29
N SER A 95 -11.06 6.98 -21.47
CA SER A 95 -12.45 7.10 -21.02
C SER A 95 -13.37 6.10 -21.76
N GLU A 96 -13.16 5.90 -23.04
CA GLU A 96 -13.97 5.00 -23.88
C GLU A 96 -13.64 3.53 -23.62
N CYS A 97 -12.35 3.19 -23.49
CA CYS A 97 -11.86 1.83 -23.24
C CYS A 97 -11.90 1.42 -21.75
N ALA A 98 -12.27 2.30 -20.83
CA ALA A 98 -12.29 2.02 -19.39
C ALA A 98 -13.00 0.71 -19.01
N PRO A 99 -14.13 0.31 -19.64
CA PRO A 99 -14.80 -0.96 -19.33
C PRO A 99 -13.90 -2.19 -19.50
N LEU A 100 -12.92 -2.19 -20.41
CA LEU A 100 -11.98 -3.28 -20.63
C LEU A 100 -11.10 -3.56 -19.42
N ALA A 101 -10.92 -2.59 -18.52
CA ALA A 101 -10.14 -2.74 -17.31
C ALA A 101 -10.72 -3.81 -16.36
N ALA A 102 -12.02 -4.09 -16.44
CA ALA A 102 -12.67 -5.10 -15.61
C ALA A 102 -12.21 -6.55 -15.93
N GLU A 103 -11.66 -6.77 -17.12
CA GLU A 103 -11.19 -8.09 -17.58
C GLU A 103 -9.73 -8.37 -17.16
N LEU A 104 -9.02 -7.37 -16.66
CA LEU A 104 -7.64 -7.53 -16.26
C LEU A 104 -7.50 -8.41 -15.02
N ALA A 105 -6.43 -9.20 -14.98
CA ALA A 105 -6.06 -9.95 -13.79
C ALA A 105 -5.78 -9.00 -12.62
N PRO A 106 -6.35 -9.26 -11.42
CA PRO A 106 -6.22 -8.37 -10.25
C PRO A 106 -4.77 -8.04 -9.91
N GLU A 107 -3.88 -9.00 -10.02
CA GLU A 107 -2.45 -8.82 -9.72
C GLU A 107 -1.78 -7.80 -10.63
N ARG A 108 -2.16 -7.78 -11.93
CA ARG A 108 -1.63 -6.79 -12.88
C ARG A 108 -2.11 -5.38 -12.53
N VAL A 109 -3.39 -5.23 -12.16
CA VAL A 109 -3.96 -3.96 -11.73
C VAL A 109 -3.30 -3.51 -10.43
N ARG A 110 -3.21 -4.38 -9.42
CA ARG A 110 -2.52 -4.12 -8.15
C ARG A 110 -1.11 -3.57 -8.37
N ASP A 111 -0.33 -4.23 -9.21
CA ASP A 111 1.07 -3.86 -9.44
C ASP A 111 1.23 -2.46 -10.05
N GLU A 112 0.31 -2.03 -10.92
CA GLU A 112 0.32 -0.66 -11.46
C GLU A 112 -0.18 0.36 -10.43
N LEU A 113 -1.23 0.02 -9.65
CA LEU A 113 -1.74 0.88 -8.57
C LEU A 113 -0.70 1.10 -7.48
N GLU A 114 0.03 0.04 -7.07
CA GLU A 114 1.10 0.14 -6.09
C GLU A 114 2.19 1.11 -6.55
N LYS A 115 2.60 1.01 -7.82
CA LYS A 115 3.58 1.94 -8.39
C LYS A 115 3.09 3.38 -8.38
N ILE A 116 1.77 3.63 -8.53
CA ILE A 116 1.19 4.97 -8.41
C ILE A 116 1.17 5.40 -6.93
N LEU A 117 0.69 4.54 -6.03
CA LEU A 117 0.67 4.80 -4.59
C LEU A 117 2.04 5.20 -4.04
N LEU A 118 3.12 4.63 -4.57
CA LEU A 118 4.49 4.88 -4.13
C LEU A 118 5.14 6.13 -4.76
N THR A 119 4.44 6.84 -5.66
CA THR A 119 4.93 8.11 -6.21
C THR A 119 4.75 9.27 -5.22
N THR A 120 5.19 10.45 -5.65
CA THR A 120 4.88 11.74 -5.01
C THR A 120 3.56 12.34 -5.47
N ARG A 121 2.83 11.65 -6.36
CA ARG A 121 1.58 12.12 -6.99
C ARG A 121 0.49 11.03 -6.95
N PRO A 122 0.17 10.48 -5.76
CA PRO A 122 -0.85 9.45 -5.60
C PRO A 122 -2.26 9.94 -5.95
N GLU A 123 -2.49 11.26 -6.03
CA GLU A 123 -3.75 11.86 -6.49
C GLU A 123 -4.17 11.36 -7.88
N THR A 124 -3.25 10.85 -8.67
CA THR A 124 -3.53 10.19 -9.96
C THR A 124 -4.46 8.98 -9.81
N LEU A 125 -4.53 8.35 -8.63
CA LEU A 125 -5.52 7.30 -8.34
C LEU A 125 -6.95 7.82 -8.42
N GLY A 126 -7.20 9.07 -8.00
CA GLY A 126 -8.49 9.74 -8.17
C GLY A 126 -8.89 9.88 -9.63
N VAL A 127 -7.91 10.08 -10.52
CA VAL A 127 -8.13 10.11 -11.98
C VAL A 127 -8.53 8.72 -12.49
N ALA A 128 -7.87 7.63 -12.02
CA ALA A 128 -8.25 6.26 -12.38
C ALA A 128 -9.69 5.93 -11.96
N ILE A 129 -10.08 6.36 -10.76
CA ILE A 129 -11.45 6.19 -10.25
C ILE A 129 -12.44 6.98 -11.10
N LYS A 130 -12.14 8.25 -11.41
CA LYS A 130 -13.00 9.14 -12.21
C LYS A 130 -13.24 8.60 -13.62
N PHE A 131 -12.24 8.00 -14.26
CA PHE A 131 -12.39 7.35 -15.57
C PHE A 131 -13.07 5.97 -15.49
N GLY A 132 -13.34 5.45 -14.30
CA GLY A 132 -14.00 4.15 -14.15
C GLY A 132 -13.08 2.94 -14.36
N LEU A 133 -11.75 3.12 -14.42
CA LEU A 133 -10.79 2.03 -14.58
C LEU A 133 -10.83 1.04 -13.42
N LEU A 134 -11.31 1.47 -12.25
CA LEU A 134 -11.43 0.67 -11.04
C LEU A 134 -12.88 0.25 -10.74
N ARG A 135 -13.81 0.38 -11.70
CA ARG A 135 -15.26 0.14 -11.48
C ARG A 135 -15.57 -1.25 -10.93
N ARG A 136 -14.79 -2.25 -11.30
CA ARG A 136 -14.87 -3.60 -10.76
C ARG A 136 -14.63 -3.64 -9.25
N TYR A 137 -13.65 -2.92 -8.77
CA TYR A 137 -13.20 -2.91 -7.38
C TYR A 137 -13.84 -1.79 -6.55
N ILE A 138 -14.26 -0.72 -7.21
CA ILE A 138 -14.82 0.49 -6.60
C ILE A 138 -16.18 0.75 -7.24
N PRO A 139 -17.25 0.05 -6.78
CA PRO A 139 -18.60 0.19 -7.35
C PRO A 139 -19.29 1.50 -6.95
N GLY A 140 -18.91 2.09 -5.82
CA GLY A 140 -19.49 3.33 -5.30
C GLY A 140 -18.93 4.58 -5.98
N ASN A 141 -19.67 5.68 -5.87
CA ASN A 141 -19.24 6.99 -6.37
C ASN A 141 -18.67 7.89 -5.26
N GLY A 142 -18.73 7.42 -4.01
CA GLY A 142 -18.37 8.21 -2.84
C GLY A 142 -19.32 9.39 -2.61
N TRP A 143 -19.37 9.88 -1.38
CA TRP A 143 -20.14 11.09 -1.04
C TRP A 143 -19.27 12.36 -1.02
N ALA A 144 -17.95 12.20 -1.02
CA ALA A 144 -16.99 13.28 -1.19
C ALA A 144 -15.71 12.73 -1.83
N SER A 145 -14.92 13.60 -2.47
CA SER A 145 -13.62 13.22 -3.03
C SER A 145 -12.54 13.31 -1.96
N PRO A 146 -11.85 12.20 -1.63
CA PRO A 146 -10.71 12.24 -0.71
C PRO A 146 -9.57 13.07 -1.30
N ASN A 147 -8.78 13.68 -0.42
CA ASN A 147 -7.51 14.28 -0.83
C ASN A 147 -6.42 13.20 -0.91
N TYR A 148 -6.35 12.50 -2.02
CA TYR A 148 -5.35 11.44 -2.24
C TYR A 148 -3.90 11.96 -2.19
N ALA A 149 -3.67 13.28 -2.38
CA ALA A 149 -2.35 13.89 -2.29
C ALA A 149 -1.73 13.75 -0.88
N ASP A 150 -2.56 13.66 0.17
CA ASP A 150 -2.09 13.49 1.54
C ASP A 150 -1.32 12.17 1.74
N ILE A 151 -1.59 11.15 0.91
CA ILE A 151 -0.82 9.90 0.90
C ILE A 151 0.65 10.16 0.53
N ALA A 152 0.95 11.21 -0.21
CA ALA A 152 2.34 11.56 -0.58
C ALA A 152 3.20 11.95 0.63
N SER A 153 2.60 12.50 1.68
CA SER A 153 3.28 12.87 2.93
C SER A 153 3.76 11.66 3.74
N MET A 154 3.11 10.50 3.54
CA MET A 154 3.47 9.25 4.22
C MET A 154 4.80 8.69 3.74
N THR A 155 5.44 7.89 4.60
CA THR A 155 6.59 7.08 4.18
C THR A 155 6.22 6.20 2.98
N ARG A 156 7.18 5.99 2.05
CA ARG A 156 6.95 5.19 0.84
C ARG A 156 6.99 3.69 1.13
N LYS A 157 6.16 3.23 2.07
CA LYS A 157 5.99 1.81 2.40
C LYS A 157 4.70 1.29 1.76
N PRO A 158 4.74 0.24 0.94
CA PRO A 158 3.54 -0.31 0.30
C PRO A 158 2.43 -0.60 1.32
N LEU A 159 2.76 -1.32 2.40
CA LEU A 159 1.83 -1.72 3.45
C LEU A 159 0.99 -0.55 3.99
N THR A 160 1.64 0.50 4.50
CA THR A 160 0.92 1.63 5.10
C THR A 160 0.11 2.41 4.07
N ARG A 161 0.62 2.58 2.85
CA ARG A 161 -0.08 3.31 1.79
C ARG A 161 -1.29 2.55 1.27
N TRP A 162 -1.21 1.23 1.10
CA TRP A 162 -2.35 0.40 0.71
C TRP A 162 -3.46 0.44 1.77
N VAL A 163 -3.11 0.23 3.04
CA VAL A 163 -4.08 0.24 4.14
C VAL A 163 -4.74 1.61 4.27
N THR A 164 -3.97 2.70 4.26
CA THR A 164 -4.54 4.06 4.34
C THR A 164 -5.43 4.37 3.16
N PHE A 165 -5.02 4.03 1.92
CA PHE A 165 -5.82 4.25 0.73
C PHE A 165 -7.16 3.50 0.78
N SER A 166 -7.15 2.22 1.17
CA SER A 166 -8.37 1.42 1.25
C SER A 166 -9.32 1.92 2.33
N ILE A 167 -8.83 2.28 3.53
CA ILE A 167 -9.64 2.86 4.60
C ILE A 167 -10.21 4.22 4.18
N MET A 168 -9.42 5.03 3.46
CA MET A 168 -9.89 6.29 2.90
C MET A 168 -11.05 6.08 1.93
N LEU A 169 -10.95 5.12 1.00
CA LEU A 169 -12.04 4.79 0.08
C LEU A 169 -13.30 4.34 0.81
N GLN A 170 -13.17 3.52 1.85
CA GLN A 170 -14.29 3.07 2.68
C GLN A 170 -14.94 4.25 3.44
N LYS A 171 -14.13 5.08 4.11
CA LYS A 171 -14.61 6.24 4.85
C LYS A 171 -15.44 7.19 3.98
N TYR A 172 -15.05 7.39 2.73
CA TYR A 172 -15.74 8.27 1.79
C TYR A 172 -16.84 7.58 0.95
N GLY A 173 -17.15 6.30 1.23
CA GLY A 173 -18.27 5.57 0.61
C GLY A 173 -18.02 5.08 -0.81
N TYR A 174 -16.76 4.95 -1.21
CA TYR A 174 -16.39 4.39 -2.52
C TYR A 174 -16.48 2.86 -2.51
N ILE A 175 -16.16 2.24 -1.39
CA ILE A 175 -16.19 0.79 -1.18
C ILE A 175 -16.88 0.46 0.15
N PRO A 176 -17.52 -0.71 0.27
CA PRO A 176 -18.18 -1.12 1.52
C PRO A 176 -17.19 -1.62 2.59
N SER A 177 -16.03 -2.16 2.18
CA SER A 177 -15.01 -2.73 3.08
C SER A 177 -13.62 -2.55 2.50
N ALA A 178 -12.71 -1.98 3.29
CA ALA A 178 -11.30 -1.84 2.94
C ALA A 178 -10.62 -3.21 2.80
N HIS A 179 -10.90 -4.13 3.74
CA HIS A 179 -10.38 -5.50 3.71
C HIS A 179 -10.79 -6.23 2.42
N ALA A 180 -12.09 -6.23 2.07
CA ALA A 180 -12.59 -6.92 0.87
C ALA A 180 -11.98 -6.35 -0.42
N PHE A 181 -11.79 -5.03 -0.50
CA PHE A 181 -11.11 -4.37 -1.61
C PHE A 181 -9.66 -4.85 -1.78
N LEU A 182 -8.90 -4.94 -0.69
CA LEU A 182 -7.53 -5.43 -0.72
C LEU A 182 -7.46 -6.92 -1.07
N GLU A 183 -8.41 -7.72 -0.58
CA GLU A 183 -8.51 -9.14 -0.88
C GLU A 183 -8.82 -9.39 -2.36
N GLU A 184 -9.74 -8.63 -2.95
CA GLU A 184 -10.08 -8.72 -4.38
C GLU A 184 -8.89 -8.36 -5.28
N LEU A 185 -8.06 -7.40 -4.86
CA LEU A 185 -6.79 -7.04 -5.51
C LEU A 185 -5.64 -8.02 -5.20
N ARG A 186 -5.90 -9.09 -4.47
CA ARG A 186 -4.91 -10.13 -4.13
C ARG A 186 -3.70 -9.60 -3.37
N LEU A 187 -3.92 -8.73 -2.38
CA LEU A 187 -2.87 -8.34 -1.44
C LEU A 187 -2.53 -9.52 -0.52
N ASP A 188 -1.34 -9.47 0.08
CA ASP A 188 -0.85 -10.53 0.97
C ASP A 188 -1.56 -10.53 2.33
N GLY A 189 -1.51 -11.70 3.03
CA GLY A 189 -2.19 -11.87 4.31
C GLY A 189 -1.70 -10.93 5.43
N ARG A 190 -0.44 -10.43 5.36
CA ARG A 190 0.06 -9.41 6.30
C ARG A 190 -0.67 -8.09 6.08
N THR A 191 -0.83 -7.68 4.84
CA THR A 191 -1.53 -6.44 4.47
C THR A 191 -3.00 -6.51 4.88
N LEU A 192 -3.67 -7.64 4.61
CA LEU A 192 -5.08 -7.86 5.00
C LEU A 192 -5.26 -7.80 6.53
N ARG A 193 -4.40 -8.46 7.31
CA ARG A 193 -4.43 -8.41 8.76
C ARG A 193 -4.20 -6.98 9.27
N CYS A 194 -3.17 -6.28 8.79
CA CYS A 194 -2.90 -4.93 9.22
C CYS A 194 -4.04 -3.96 8.87
N CYS A 195 -4.78 -4.20 7.79
CA CYS A 195 -5.98 -3.44 7.45
C CYS A 195 -7.09 -3.66 8.49
N ALA A 196 -7.41 -4.91 8.80
CA ALA A 196 -8.43 -5.24 9.80
C ALA A 196 -8.08 -4.67 11.19
N ASP A 197 -6.83 -4.81 11.61
CA ASP A 197 -6.35 -4.25 12.88
C ASP A 197 -6.44 -2.72 12.90
N ALA A 198 -6.08 -2.05 11.80
CA ALA A 198 -6.17 -0.59 11.69
C ALA A 198 -7.63 -0.11 11.71
N GLU A 199 -8.54 -0.81 11.00
CA GLU A 199 -9.97 -0.51 11.05
C GLU A 199 -10.54 -0.64 12.48
N GLU A 200 -10.08 -1.65 13.24
CA GLU A 200 -10.48 -1.82 14.65
C GLU A 200 -9.99 -0.66 15.52
N MET A 201 -8.71 -0.29 15.39
CA MET A 201 -8.14 0.83 16.14
C MET A 201 -8.83 2.17 15.82
N LEU A 202 -9.18 2.40 14.55
CA LEU A 202 -9.83 3.64 14.10
C LEU A 202 -11.29 3.81 14.58
N LYS A 203 -11.89 2.79 15.21
CA LYS A 203 -13.18 2.94 15.91
C LYS A 203 -13.06 3.73 17.21
N CYS A 204 -11.85 3.84 17.75
CA CYS A 204 -11.52 4.59 18.94
C CYS A 204 -10.71 5.84 18.59
N GLU A 205 -10.62 6.76 19.53
CA GLU A 205 -9.67 7.89 19.43
C GLU A 205 -8.24 7.41 19.52
N ALA A 206 -7.33 8.15 18.86
CA ALA A 206 -5.91 7.87 18.96
C ALA A 206 -5.41 8.07 20.39
N PRO A 207 -4.48 7.22 20.89
CA PRO A 207 -3.89 7.44 22.21
C PRO A 207 -3.20 8.81 22.33
N THR A 208 -3.36 9.43 23.49
CA THR A 208 -2.76 10.73 23.81
C THR A 208 -1.50 10.61 24.67
N ASP A 209 -1.17 9.39 25.14
CA ASP A 209 -0.01 9.13 25.99
C ASP A 209 0.81 7.91 25.54
N LYS A 210 1.99 7.77 26.10
CA LYS A 210 2.89 6.65 25.82
C LYS A 210 2.30 5.29 26.17
N LEU A 211 1.57 5.20 27.29
CA LEU A 211 1.01 3.95 27.77
C LEU A 211 -0.04 3.40 26.80
N GLY A 212 -0.91 4.27 26.30
CA GLY A 212 -1.90 3.92 25.28
C GLY A 212 -1.25 3.36 24.00
N TRP A 213 -0.19 4.02 23.51
CA TRP A 213 0.56 3.51 22.36
C TRP A 213 1.24 2.18 22.63
N LYS A 214 1.84 1.96 23.82
CA LYS A 214 2.42 0.66 24.19
C LYS A 214 1.37 -0.46 24.24
N LYS A 215 0.17 -0.18 24.77
CA LYS A 215 -0.93 -1.14 24.80
C LYS A 215 -1.37 -1.54 23.39
N LEU A 216 -1.47 -0.60 22.46
CA LEU A 216 -1.76 -0.90 21.05
C LEU A 216 -0.63 -1.73 20.42
N LEU A 217 0.63 -1.36 20.64
CA LEU A 217 1.79 -2.09 20.15
C LEU A 217 1.85 -3.52 20.69
N SER A 218 1.53 -3.71 21.97
CA SER A 218 1.46 -5.04 22.61
C SER A 218 0.38 -5.92 21.96
N ARG A 219 -0.79 -5.34 21.66
CA ARG A 219 -1.93 -6.09 21.14
C ARG A 219 -1.83 -6.38 19.65
N TYR A 220 -1.46 -5.39 18.84
CA TYR A 220 -1.55 -5.46 17.38
C TYR A 220 -0.19 -5.56 16.68
N GLY A 221 0.89 -5.26 17.40
CA GLY A 221 2.24 -5.23 16.82
C GLY A 221 2.54 -3.95 16.03
N VAL A 222 3.82 -3.79 15.71
CA VAL A 222 4.36 -2.54 15.12
C VAL A 222 3.76 -2.23 13.75
N ASP A 223 3.56 -3.23 12.89
CA ASP A 223 3.08 -3.01 11.53
C ASP A 223 1.64 -2.50 11.50
N SER A 224 0.74 -3.16 12.26
CA SER A 224 -0.67 -2.77 12.32
C SER A 224 -0.84 -1.39 12.96
N VAL A 225 -0.10 -1.10 14.04
CA VAL A 225 -0.13 0.22 14.66
C VAL A 225 0.43 1.30 13.73
N ALA A 226 1.50 1.01 12.96
CA ALA A 226 2.01 1.95 11.97
C ALA A 226 0.98 2.26 10.87
N CYS A 227 0.16 1.28 10.47
CA CYS A 227 -0.94 1.49 9.52
C CYS A 227 -2.04 2.38 10.13
N ALA A 228 -2.43 2.13 11.38
CA ALA A 228 -3.42 2.95 12.07
C ALA A 228 -2.94 4.40 12.26
N VAL A 229 -1.68 4.59 12.69
CA VAL A 229 -1.04 5.91 12.83
C VAL A 229 -1.12 6.68 11.51
N ALA A 230 -0.71 6.06 10.40
CA ALA A 230 -0.77 6.68 9.09
C ALA A 230 -2.21 7.07 8.69
N ALA A 231 -3.19 6.21 9.00
CA ALA A 231 -4.60 6.50 8.73
C ALA A 231 -5.13 7.62 9.65
N TYR A 232 -4.80 7.65 10.94
CA TYR A 232 -5.15 8.75 11.83
C TYR A 232 -4.62 10.08 11.31
N ASP A 233 -3.36 10.13 10.89
CA ASP A 233 -2.73 11.35 10.44
C ASP A 233 -3.34 11.84 9.11
N VAL A 234 -3.47 10.95 8.12
CA VAL A 234 -3.94 11.32 6.77
C VAL A 234 -5.45 11.56 6.75
N ILE A 235 -6.24 10.72 7.43
CA ILE A 235 -7.71 10.73 7.30
C ILE A 235 -8.36 11.65 8.33
N ASN A 236 -7.78 11.77 9.52
CA ASN A 236 -8.32 12.58 10.62
C ASN A 236 -7.52 13.87 10.87
N GLY A 237 -6.43 14.11 10.15
CA GLY A 237 -5.59 15.29 10.29
C GLY A 237 -4.84 15.38 11.62
N LEU A 238 -4.56 14.20 12.24
CA LEU A 238 -3.80 14.12 13.49
C LEU A 238 -2.29 14.14 13.20
N ASN A 239 -1.49 14.10 14.26
CA ASN A 239 -0.01 14.04 14.16
C ASN A 239 0.52 12.96 15.12
N CYS A 240 0.01 11.76 14.97
CA CYS A 240 0.33 10.60 15.81
C CYS A 240 1.71 10.01 15.52
N GLU A 241 2.23 10.20 14.29
CA GLU A 241 3.52 9.63 13.87
C GLU A 241 4.67 10.05 14.77
N LYS A 242 4.67 11.29 15.25
CA LYS A 242 5.72 11.82 16.13
C LYS A 242 5.76 11.06 17.47
N GLU A 243 4.62 10.88 18.10
CA GLU A 243 4.50 10.21 19.40
C GLU A 243 4.77 8.70 19.26
N PHE A 244 4.19 8.07 18.26
CA PHE A 244 4.45 6.68 17.94
C PHE A 244 5.94 6.41 17.72
N LYS A 245 6.65 7.23 16.93
CA LYS A 245 8.10 7.11 16.73
C LYS A 245 8.87 7.33 18.03
N ALA A 246 8.43 8.24 18.90
CA ALA A 246 9.06 8.47 20.20
C ALA A 246 8.94 7.23 21.10
N VAL A 247 7.79 6.56 21.10
CA VAL A 247 7.59 5.31 21.85
C VAL A 247 8.50 4.21 21.32
N LEU A 248 8.58 4.00 20.01
CA LEU A 248 9.48 2.99 19.43
C LEU A 248 10.95 3.28 19.73
N LYS A 249 11.35 4.56 19.73
CA LYS A 249 12.73 5.00 19.99
C LYS A 249 13.12 4.91 21.46
N SER A 250 12.15 4.95 22.40
CA SER A 250 12.43 4.89 23.83
C SER A 250 13.06 3.56 24.26
N GLY A 251 12.85 2.49 23.49
CA GLY A 251 13.30 1.13 23.85
C GLY A 251 12.54 0.51 25.03
N GLU A 252 11.48 1.19 25.51
CA GLU A 252 10.67 0.68 26.62
C GLU A 252 9.92 -0.58 26.21
N CYS A 253 9.66 -1.46 27.18
CA CYS A 253 8.99 -2.73 26.97
C CYS A 253 7.51 -2.53 26.58
N PHE A 254 7.09 -3.19 25.51
CA PHE A 254 5.69 -3.30 25.09
C PHE A 254 5.34 -4.70 24.54
N SER A 255 6.21 -5.66 24.72
CA SER A 255 5.94 -7.06 24.30
C SER A 255 6.64 -8.04 25.20
N LEU A 256 6.10 -9.25 25.28
CA LEU A 256 6.70 -10.34 26.06
C LEU A 256 8.16 -10.61 25.71
N LYS A 257 8.57 -10.35 24.46
CA LYS A 257 9.97 -10.53 24.02
C LYS A 257 10.95 -9.55 24.69
N HIS A 258 10.44 -8.41 25.15
CA HIS A 258 11.25 -7.36 25.79
C HIS A 258 11.14 -7.38 27.32
N LEU A 259 10.35 -8.32 27.87
CA LEU A 259 10.21 -8.49 29.30
C LEU A 259 11.50 -9.10 29.87
N ALA A 260 11.94 -8.62 31.03
CA ALA A 260 13.18 -9.10 31.67
C ALA A 260 13.06 -10.49 32.29
N VAL A 261 11.88 -11.10 32.26
CA VAL A 261 11.60 -12.49 32.66
C VAL A 261 11.01 -13.28 31.50
N SER A 262 11.32 -14.56 31.46
CA SER A 262 10.83 -15.53 30.49
C SER A 262 9.77 -16.45 31.10
N GLY A 263 9.07 -17.19 30.22
CA GLY A 263 8.20 -18.29 30.71
C GLY A 263 8.94 -19.34 31.54
N ASP A 264 10.19 -19.66 31.22
CA ASP A 264 11.00 -20.61 31.93
C ASP A 264 11.36 -20.15 33.38
N ASP A 265 11.55 -18.81 33.52
CA ASP A 265 11.76 -18.22 34.84
C ASP A 265 10.52 -18.42 35.74
N LEU A 266 9.34 -18.21 35.19
CA LEU A 266 8.08 -18.36 35.91
C LEU A 266 7.70 -19.83 36.13
N LEU A 267 8.04 -20.74 35.21
CA LEU A 267 7.92 -22.18 35.38
C LEU A 267 8.76 -22.66 36.59
N SER A 268 9.94 -22.08 36.80
CA SER A 268 10.83 -22.38 37.93
C SER A 268 10.25 -21.94 39.27
N LEU A 269 9.27 -21.01 39.26
CA LEU A 269 8.51 -20.61 40.45
C LEU A 269 7.29 -21.51 40.73
N GLY A 270 6.96 -22.45 39.82
CA GLY A 270 5.83 -23.37 39.97
C GLY A 270 4.63 -23.06 39.10
N LEU A 271 4.56 -21.87 38.45
CA LEU A 271 3.46 -21.46 37.61
C LEU A 271 3.35 -22.33 36.36
N LYS A 272 2.15 -22.79 36.00
CA LYS A 272 1.91 -23.67 34.85
C LYS A 272 0.62 -23.31 34.08
N GLY A 273 0.59 -23.71 32.83
CA GLY A 273 -0.63 -23.60 32.01
C GLY A 273 -1.15 -22.17 31.91
N PRO A 274 -2.48 -21.96 32.13
CA PRO A 274 -3.09 -20.64 32.02
C PRO A 274 -2.51 -19.58 32.96
N GLU A 275 -2.19 -19.97 34.22
CA GLU A 275 -1.61 -19.08 35.26
C GLU A 275 -0.31 -18.42 34.81
N LEU A 276 0.55 -19.19 34.10
CA LEU A 276 1.78 -18.68 33.53
C LEU A 276 1.49 -17.56 32.50
N GLY A 277 0.49 -17.76 31.66
CA GLY A 277 0.09 -16.78 30.63
C GLY A 277 -0.49 -15.51 31.25
N GLU A 278 -1.31 -15.65 32.27
CA GLU A 278 -1.90 -14.53 33.01
C GLU A 278 -0.84 -13.73 33.75
N MET A 279 0.12 -14.42 34.39
CA MET A 279 1.25 -13.78 35.05
C MET A 279 2.15 -13.02 34.08
N LEU A 280 2.51 -13.59 32.92
CA LEU A 280 3.27 -12.89 31.90
C LEU A 280 2.56 -11.64 31.41
N LYS A 281 1.25 -11.71 31.23
CA LYS A 281 0.43 -10.57 30.84
C LYS A 281 0.39 -9.50 31.92
N PHE A 282 0.18 -9.89 33.16
CA PHE A 282 0.20 -8.97 34.32
C PHE A 282 1.55 -8.25 34.42
N LEU A 283 2.67 -8.97 34.34
CA LEU A 283 4.01 -8.39 34.40
C LEU A 283 4.28 -7.45 33.22
N LEU A 284 3.77 -7.80 32.03
CA LEU A 284 3.89 -6.92 30.87
C LEU A 284 3.11 -5.63 31.05
N ASP A 285 1.85 -5.71 31.52
CA ASP A 285 1.00 -4.53 31.79
C ASP A 285 1.68 -3.64 32.85
N TYR A 286 2.22 -4.24 33.93
CA TYR A 286 2.96 -3.54 34.96
C TYR A 286 4.20 -2.81 34.41
N VAL A 287 5.01 -3.48 33.59
CA VAL A 287 6.22 -2.87 33.00
C VAL A 287 5.89 -1.79 31.98
N MET A 288 4.79 -1.91 31.27
CA MET A 288 4.35 -0.83 30.35
C MET A 288 4.02 0.45 31.12
N GLU A 289 3.50 0.34 32.35
CA GLU A 289 3.18 1.47 33.23
C GLU A 289 4.43 1.96 33.97
N TYR A 290 5.28 1.04 34.46
CA TYR A 290 6.50 1.31 35.22
C TYR A 290 7.75 0.78 34.51
N PRO A 291 8.24 1.45 33.45
CA PRO A 291 9.31 0.92 32.58
C PRO A 291 10.64 0.64 33.30
N ASP A 292 10.97 1.44 34.30
CA ASP A 292 12.21 1.31 35.10
C ASP A 292 12.26 0.01 35.92
N ASN A 293 11.08 -0.61 36.13
CA ASN A 293 10.92 -1.86 36.88
C ASN A 293 11.05 -3.10 35.99
N ASN A 294 11.38 -2.98 34.71
CA ASN A 294 11.69 -4.11 33.85
C ASN A 294 13.05 -4.72 34.21
N LYS A 295 13.14 -5.26 35.41
CA LYS A 295 14.32 -5.94 35.98
C LYS A 295 13.93 -7.30 36.48
N ARG A 296 14.76 -8.29 36.19
CA ARG A 296 14.45 -9.72 36.50
C ARG A 296 14.12 -9.93 37.98
N GLU A 297 14.88 -9.32 38.87
CA GLU A 297 14.69 -9.48 40.32
C GLU A 297 13.33 -8.93 40.78
N ILE A 298 12.96 -7.73 40.32
CA ILE A 298 11.68 -7.06 40.64
C ILE A 298 10.52 -7.90 40.15
N LEU A 299 10.59 -8.38 38.90
CA LEU A 299 9.49 -9.12 38.28
C LEU A 299 9.28 -10.50 38.88
N LEU A 300 10.35 -11.18 39.28
CA LEU A 300 10.26 -12.47 39.98
C LEU A 300 9.71 -12.31 41.43
N GLU A 301 10.02 -11.20 42.09
CA GLU A 301 9.45 -10.90 43.40
C GLU A 301 7.93 -10.59 43.27
N LEU A 302 7.51 -9.78 42.32
CA LEU A 302 6.10 -9.52 42.03
C LEU A 302 5.31 -10.79 41.71
N ALA A 303 5.92 -11.72 40.93
CA ALA A 303 5.27 -12.97 40.58
C ALA A 303 5.03 -13.87 41.82
N LYS A 304 5.89 -13.84 42.83
CA LYS A 304 5.74 -14.60 44.09
C LYS A 304 4.62 -14.02 44.96
N TYR A 305 4.52 -12.70 45.10
CA TYR A 305 3.50 -12.03 45.94
C TYR A 305 2.07 -12.18 45.41
N SER A 306 1.88 -12.33 44.10
CA SER A 306 0.57 -12.53 43.54
C SER A 306 0.00 -13.93 43.70
N GLU A 307 0.80 -14.92 44.13
CA GLU A 307 0.31 -16.27 44.51
C GLU A 307 -0.25 -16.34 45.94
N GLU A 308 0.12 -15.37 46.80
CA GLU A 308 -0.30 -15.37 48.22
C GLU A 308 -1.61 -14.59 48.47
N SER A 309 -2.19 -13.97 47.40
CA SER A 309 -3.40 -13.17 47.49
C SER A 309 -4.57 -13.78 46.73
#